data_bcc3dcfd4d443d483126be08b3acf5d2
#
_entry.id   bcc3dcfd4d443d483126be08b3acf5d2
#
_cell.length_a   1.000
_cell.length_b   1.000
_cell.length_c   1.000
_cell.angle_alpha   90.00
_cell.angle_beta   90.00
_cell.angle_gamma   90.00
#
_symmetry.space_group_name_H-M   'P 1'
#
loop_
_entity.id
_entity.type
_entity.pdbx_description
1 polymer ?
#
loop_
_entity_poly.entity_id
_entity_poly.type
_entity_poly.pdbx_seq_one_letter_code
_entity_poly.pdbx_strand_id
1 'polypeptide(L)'
;MTGDRIDVFVCHFPSRYGGEKESEPDRLDAARTLRTLCDSIHNLRPAPHILIMGDFNDTPDDTSIREILDAHPVQVPCLSGSGSMPMKPRTNAYPSLLLYNLFAKNRSVPPGSHKYQGEWSQLDQIILSSSLTDTTSQMQL
;
A
#
# COMPACT_ATOMS: atom_id res chain seq x y z
N MET A 1 15.95 20.82 -16.37
CA MET A 1 15.03 19.67 -16.41
C MET A 1 14.81 19.23 -14.97
N THR A 2 13.69 19.60 -14.36
CA THR A 2 13.27 19.07 -13.06
C THR A 2 12.51 17.79 -13.35
N GLY A 3 13.24 16.66 -13.37
CA GLY A 3 12.61 15.36 -13.52
C GLY A 3 11.90 14.98 -12.23
N ASP A 4 10.67 14.48 -12.31
CA ASP A 4 9.97 13.93 -11.16
C ASP A 4 10.71 12.70 -10.65
N ARG A 5 11.03 12.68 -9.37
CA ARG A 5 11.71 11.56 -8.72
C ARG A 5 10.67 10.59 -8.18
N ILE A 6 10.80 9.32 -8.54
CA ILE A 6 10.02 8.21 -7.97
C ILE A 6 10.96 7.36 -7.12
N ASP A 7 10.58 7.10 -5.86
CA ASP A 7 11.25 6.16 -4.99
C ASP A 7 10.54 4.81 -5.09
N VAL A 8 11.28 3.78 -5.50
CA VAL A 8 10.73 2.45 -5.75
C VAL A 8 11.28 1.48 -4.70
N PHE A 9 10.37 0.80 -4.00
CA PHE A 9 10.68 -0.30 -3.11
C PHE A 9 10.22 -1.62 -3.75
N VAL A 10 11.15 -2.55 -3.92
CA VAL A 10 10.85 -3.92 -4.33
C VAL A 10 11.02 -4.81 -3.11
N CYS A 11 9.94 -5.44 -2.68
CA CYS A 11 9.83 -6.13 -1.41
C CYS A 11 9.67 -7.64 -1.59
N HIS A 12 10.25 -8.40 -0.67
CA HIS A 12 9.93 -9.80 -0.45
C HIS A 12 9.92 -10.03 1.06
N PHE A 13 8.71 -10.05 1.65
CA PHE A 13 8.55 -10.23 3.10
C PHE A 13 8.80 -11.68 3.49
N PRO A 14 9.12 -11.94 4.78
CA PRO A 14 9.31 -13.29 5.29
C PRO A 14 8.14 -14.21 4.96
N SER A 15 8.44 -15.41 4.48
CA SER A 15 7.42 -16.36 4.02
C SER A 15 6.60 -16.93 5.18
N ARG A 16 5.43 -17.49 4.87
CA ARG A 16 4.57 -18.21 5.83
C ARG A 16 5.09 -19.62 6.15
N TYR A 17 6.33 -19.94 5.75
CA TYR A 17 6.94 -21.23 6.01
C TYR A 17 7.13 -21.45 7.52
N GLY A 18 6.71 -22.61 8.01
CA GLY A 18 6.70 -22.91 9.46
C GLY A 18 5.40 -22.54 10.18
N GLY A 19 4.50 -21.82 9.49
CA GLY A 19 3.20 -21.40 10.00
C GLY A 19 2.93 -19.93 9.78
N GLU A 20 1.72 -19.61 9.42
CA GLU A 20 1.31 -18.22 9.13
C GLU A 20 1.42 -17.35 10.38
N LYS A 21 0.94 -17.85 11.52
CA LYS A 21 0.97 -17.12 12.80
C LYS A 21 2.37 -17.07 13.41
N GLU A 22 3.13 -18.15 13.26
CA GLU A 22 4.48 -18.26 13.78
C GLU A 22 5.43 -17.29 13.11
N SER A 23 5.25 -17.04 11.82
CA SER A 23 6.06 -16.12 11.01
C SER A 23 5.49 -14.70 10.91
N GLU A 24 4.28 -14.44 11.43
CA GLU A 24 3.65 -13.12 11.41
C GLU A 24 4.53 -12.02 12.04
N PRO A 25 5.18 -12.23 13.21
CA PRO A 25 6.02 -11.18 13.82
C PRO A 25 7.11 -10.66 12.87
N ASP A 26 7.74 -11.53 12.08
CA ASP A 26 8.79 -11.15 11.14
C ASP A 26 8.22 -10.27 10.00
N ARG A 27 7.02 -10.58 9.52
CA ARG A 27 6.34 -9.75 8.52
C ARG A 27 5.88 -8.41 9.08
N LEU A 28 5.44 -8.36 10.34
CA LEU A 28 5.12 -7.10 11.02
C LEU A 28 6.35 -6.21 11.15
N ASP A 29 7.53 -6.78 11.46
CA ASP A 29 8.78 -6.03 11.57
C ASP A 29 9.27 -5.53 10.22
N ALA A 30 9.13 -6.33 9.16
CA ALA A 30 9.39 -5.90 7.79
C ALA A 30 8.49 -4.72 7.39
N ALA A 31 7.19 -4.79 7.70
CA ALA A 31 6.24 -3.71 7.45
C ALA A 31 6.57 -2.43 8.23
N ARG A 32 6.97 -2.54 9.50
CA ARG A 32 7.42 -1.38 10.31
C ARG A 32 8.65 -0.71 9.72
N THR A 33 9.60 -1.51 9.29
CA THR A 33 10.83 -1.02 8.64
C THR A 33 10.51 -0.26 7.37
N LEU A 34 9.68 -0.85 6.51
CA LEU A 34 9.25 -0.23 5.26
C LEU A 34 8.47 1.07 5.52
N ARG A 35 7.53 1.07 6.47
CA ARG A 35 6.80 2.27 6.86
C ARG A 35 7.72 3.38 7.34
N THR A 36 8.69 3.06 8.18
CA THR A 36 9.68 4.04 8.69
C THR A 36 10.51 4.65 7.56
N LEU A 37 10.90 3.86 6.57
CA LEU A 37 11.61 4.36 5.38
C LEU A 37 10.73 5.31 4.55
N CYS A 38 9.49 4.94 4.32
CA CYS A 38 8.52 5.77 3.58
C CYS A 38 8.27 7.10 4.31
N ASP A 39 8.07 7.06 5.63
CA ASP A 39 7.88 8.26 6.45
C ASP A 39 9.13 9.15 6.46
N SER A 40 10.33 8.55 6.47
CA SER A 40 11.59 9.30 6.37
C SER A 40 11.69 10.05 5.04
N ILE A 41 11.31 9.43 3.93
CA ILE A 41 11.25 10.09 2.62
C ILE A 41 10.22 11.21 2.63
N HIS A 42 9.04 10.98 3.20
CA HIS A 42 7.99 11.98 3.30
C HIS A 42 8.41 13.20 4.12
N ASN A 43 9.15 12.98 5.21
CA ASN A 43 9.69 14.08 6.04
C ASN A 43 10.76 14.91 5.32
N LEU A 44 11.50 14.29 4.39
CA LEU A 44 12.52 14.99 3.59
C LEU A 44 11.93 15.73 2.38
N ARG A 45 10.79 15.28 1.86
CA ARG A 45 10.16 15.80 0.64
C ARG A 45 8.64 15.78 0.78
N PRO A 46 7.96 16.93 0.66
CA PRO A 46 6.50 16.96 0.65
C PRO A 46 5.96 16.21 -0.59
N ALA A 47 4.87 15.46 -0.39
CA ALA A 47 4.19 14.69 -1.44
C ALA A 47 5.12 13.82 -2.31
N PRO A 48 5.94 12.91 -1.70
CA PRO A 48 6.87 12.09 -2.46
C PRO A 48 6.13 11.08 -3.33
N HIS A 49 6.64 10.80 -4.52
CA HIS A 49 6.15 9.72 -5.37
C HIS A 49 6.80 8.40 -4.94
N ILE A 50 6.06 7.57 -4.21
CA ILE A 50 6.53 6.28 -3.71
C ILE A 50 5.73 5.16 -4.37
N LEU A 51 6.45 4.21 -4.95
CA LEU A 51 5.93 2.95 -5.48
C LEU A 51 6.53 1.81 -4.68
N ILE A 52 5.67 0.97 -4.10
CA ILE A 52 6.07 -0.23 -3.34
C ILE A 52 5.45 -1.43 -4.05
N MET A 53 6.24 -2.46 -4.36
CA MET A 53 5.74 -3.65 -5.04
C MET A 53 6.51 -4.90 -4.64
N GLY A 54 5.87 -6.06 -4.79
CA GLY A 54 6.49 -7.37 -4.59
C GLY A 54 5.61 -8.35 -3.85
N ASP A 55 6.24 -9.44 -3.38
CA ASP A 55 5.60 -10.49 -2.58
C ASP A 55 5.69 -10.11 -1.09
N PHE A 56 4.55 -9.82 -0.51
CA PHE A 56 4.44 -9.46 0.91
C PHE A 56 4.19 -10.68 1.80
N ASN A 57 3.95 -11.86 1.23
CA ASN A 57 3.55 -13.06 1.97
C ASN A 57 2.37 -12.84 2.94
N ASP A 58 1.67 -11.73 2.81
CA ASP A 58 0.44 -11.33 3.49
C ASP A 58 -0.55 -10.74 2.48
N THR A 59 -1.83 -10.86 2.76
CA THR A 59 -2.89 -10.28 1.94
C THR A 59 -3.09 -8.80 2.25
N PRO A 60 -3.79 -8.04 1.39
CA PRO A 60 -4.12 -6.64 1.67
C PRO A 60 -4.88 -6.39 2.98
N ASP A 61 -5.56 -7.42 3.51
CA ASP A 61 -6.36 -7.33 4.74
C ASP A 61 -5.57 -7.71 5.99
N ASP A 62 -4.36 -8.28 5.85
CA ASP A 62 -3.53 -8.68 6.98
C ASP A 62 -2.94 -7.47 7.71
N THR A 63 -2.65 -7.66 9.00
CA THR A 63 -2.19 -6.61 9.92
C THR A 63 -0.94 -5.88 9.43
N SER A 64 0.01 -6.60 8.83
CA SER A 64 1.26 -6.03 8.29
C SER A 64 0.99 -4.95 7.23
N ILE A 65 0.01 -5.19 6.36
CA ILE A 65 -0.33 -4.31 5.24
C ILE A 65 -1.33 -3.24 5.66
N ARG A 66 -2.44 -3.66 6.30
CA ARG A 66 -3.55 -2.76 6.60
C ARG A 66 -3.26 -1.84 7.78
N GLU A 67 -2.58 -2.33 8.83
CA GLU A 67 -2.42 -1.59 10.09
C GLU A 67 -1.00 -1.03 10.26
N ILE A 68 0.02 -1.82 9.93
CA ILE A 68 1.41 -1.42 10.16
C ILE A 68 1.92 -0.55 9.01
N LEU A 69 1.78 -1.03 7.77
CA LEU A 69 2.12 -0.24 6.59
C LEU A 69 1.10 0.87 6.34
N ASP A 70 -0.12 0.71 6.89
CA ASP A 70 -1.25 1.66 6.77
C ASP A 70 -1.62 1.92 5.31
N ALA A 71 -1.68 0.83 4.52
CA ALA A 71 -2.02 0.87 3.11
C ALA A 71 -3.53 0.68 2.89
N HIS A 72 -4.19 1.73 2.41
CA HIS A 72 -5.64 1.79 2.22
C HIS A 72 -6.07 1.30 0.83
N PRO A 73 -7.32 0.85 0.67
CA PRO A 73 -7.90 0.63 -0.66
C PRO A 73 -7.93 1.91 -1.49
N VAL A 74 -7.63 1.82 -2.79
CA VAL A 74 -7.87 2.93 -3.71
C VAL A 74 -9.37 3.22 -3.76
N GLN A 75 -9.74 4.44 -3.44
CA GLN A 75 -11.12 4.91 -3.64
C GLN A 75 -11.25 5.38 -5.09
N VAL A 76 -11.79 4.54 -5.96
CA VAL A 76 -12.25 4.99 -7.28
C VAL A 76 -13.50 5.83 -7.03
N PRO A 77 -13.57 7.10 -7.47
CA PRO A 77 -14.80 7.87 -7.40
C PRO A 77 -15.87 7.12 -8.19
N CYS A 78 -16.79 6.45 -7.51
CA CYS A 78 -17.98 5.90 -8.16
C CYS A 78 -18.80 7.08 -8.67
N LEU A 79 -19.12 7.10 -9.96
CA LEU A 79 -20.04 8.05 -10.60
C LEU A 79 -21.50 7.93 -10.08
N SER A 80 -21.74 7.15 -9.06
CA SER A 80 -23.01 7.03 -8.36
C SER A 80 -22.94 7.77 -7.03
N GLY A 81 -23.57 8.93 -6.97
CA GLY A 81 -23.56 9.91 -5.90
C GLY A 81 -24.11 9.40 -4.55
N SER A 82 -23.25 8.74 -3.82
CA SER A 82 -23.44 8.48 -2.40
C SER A 82 -22.09 8.71 -1.75
N GLY A 83 -21.86 9.96 -1.37
CA GLY A 83 -20.61 10.46 -0.82
C GLY A 83 -20.33 9.87 0.55
N SER A 84 -19.34 9.00 0.62
CA SER A 84 -18.61 8.75 1.84
C SER A 84 -17.33 9.58 1.79
N MET A 85 -17.30 10.64 2.59
CA MET A 85 -16.12 11.51 2.72
C MET A 85 -14.88 10.69 3.11
N PRO A 86 -13.68 11.02 2.59
CA PRO A 86 -12.45 10.39 3.05
C PRO A 86 -12.30 10.63 4.55
N MET A 87 -12.03 9.57 5.30
CA MET A 87 -11.72 9.68 6.73
C MET A 87 -10.56 10.66 6.88
N LYS A 88 -10.79 11.74 7.64
CA LYS A 88 -9.77 12.70 8.02
C LYS A 88 -8.60 11.97 8.69
N PRO A 89 -7.34 12.29 8.35
CA PRO A 89 -6.19 11.75 9.04
C PRO A 89 -6.30 12.09 10.54
N ARG A 90 -5.97 11.11 11.38
CA ARG A 90 -5.89 11.30 12.84
C ARG A 90 -4.86 12.39 13.10
N THR A 91 -5.31 13.43 13.77
CA THR A 91 -4.59 14.64 14.14
C THR A 91 -3.17 14.40 14.66
N ASN A 92 -2.15 14.79 13.90
CA ASN A 92 -0.90 15.37 14.40
C ASN A 92 -0.26 16.19 13.28
N ALA A 93 0.48 17.23 13.64
CA ALA A 93 0.83 18.43 12.90
C ALA A 93 1.58 18.31 11.54
N TYR A 94 1.72 17.11 10.98
CA TYR A 94 2.18 16.85 9.61
C TYR A 94 1.15 15.96 8.91
N PRO A 95 0.74 16.27 7.67
CA PRO A 95 -0.10 15.34 6.91
C PRO A 95 0.65 14.02 6.80
N SER A 96 0.09 12.96 7.40
CA SER A 96 0.69 11.62 7.32
C SER A 96 0.78 11.16 5.88
N LEU A 97 1.84 10.45 5.52
CA LEU A 97 1.97 9.82 4.22
C LEU A 97 0.81 8.83 4.02
N LEU A 98 -0.01 9.08 3.00
CA LEU A 98 -1.09 8.16 2.62
C LEU A 98 -0.58 7.19 1.55
N LEU A 99 -0.77 5.90 1.83
CA LEU A 99 -0.45 4.80 0.93
C LEU A 99 -1.74 4.11 0.48
N TYR A 100 -1.82 3.75 -0.81
CA TYR A 100 -2.97 3.11 -1.43
C TYR A 100 -2.56 1.79 -2.07
N ASN A 101 -3.23 0.71 -1.67
CA ASN A 101 -3.03 -0.62 -2.22
C ASN A 101 -4.00 -0.86 -3.39
N LEU A 102 -3.47 -1.13 -4.58
CA LEU A 102 -4.26 -1.32 -5.79
C LEU A 102 -5.08 -2.62 -5.77
N PHE A 103 -4.71 -3.58 -4.94
CA PHE A 103 -5.39 -4.88 -4.84
C PHE A 103 -6.37 -4.97 -3.66
N ALA A 104 -6.34 -4.02 -2.73
CA ALA A 104 -7.29 -3.98 -1.63
C ALA A 104 -8.72 -3.75 -2.16
N LYS A 105 -9.67 -4.58 -1.76
CA LYS A 105 -11.09 -4.56 -2.17
C LYS A 105 -11.36 -4.85 -3.67
N ASN A 106 -10.37 -5.12 -4.49
CA ASN A 106 -10.59 -5.40 -5.91
C ASN A 106 -10.89 -6.88 -6.13
N ARG A 107 -12.10 -7.33 -5.82
CA ARG A 107 -12.56 -8.71 -6.00
C ARG A 107 -12.84 -9.10 -7.46
N SER A 108 -12.63 -8.19 -8.40
CA SER A 108 -12.92 -8.41 -9.85
C SER A 108 -11.71 -8.87 -10.64
N VAL A 109 -10.53 -8.93 -10.03
CA VAL A 109 -9.27 -9.39 -10.62
C VAL A 109 -9.09 -10.88 -10.29
N PRO A 110 -8.26 -11.64 -11.02
CA PRO A 110 -8.05 -13.07 -10.78
C PRO A 110 -7.91 -13.38 -9.29
N PRO A 111 -8.31 -14.57 -8.84
CA PRO A 111 -8.54 -14.87 -7.42
C PRO A 111 -7.33 -14.69 -6.51
N GLY A 112 -6.17 -14.31 -7.04
CA GLY A 112 -4.95 -14.03 -6.30
C GLY A 112 -3.70 -14.26 -7.13
N SER A 113 -2.54 -13.93 -6.57
CA SER A 113 -1.23 -14.15 -7.18
C SER A 113 -0.60 -15.48 -6.79
N HIS A 114 -1.04 -16.07 -5.67
CA HIS A 114 -0.52 -17.34 -5.14
C HIS A 114 -1.65 -18.33 -4.86
N LYS A 115 -1.45 -19.61 -5.24
CA LYS A 115 -2.39 -20.69 -4.97
C LYS A 115 -1.77 -21.77 -4.08
N TYR A 116 -2.39 -22.03 -2.93
CA TYR A 116 -1.97 -23.07 -2.00
C TYR A 116 -3.18 -23.91 -1.56
N GLN A 117 -3.07 -25.22 -1.59
CA GLN A 117 -4.13 -26.18 -1.21
C GLN A 117 -5.53 -25.90 -1.82
N GLY A 118 -5.55 -25.35 -3.03
CA GLY A 118 -6.80 -25.01 -3.71
C GLY A 118 -7.28 -23.56 -3.50
N GLU A 119 -6.80 -22.91 -2.47
CA GLU A 119 -7.15 -21.52 -2.13
C GLU A 119 -6.19 -20.52 -2.79
N TRP A 120 -6.75 -19.41 -3.27
CA TRP A 120 -5.99 -18.29 -3.84
C TRP A 120 -5.80 -17.18 -2.83
N SER A 121 -4.59 -16.64 -2.78
CA SER A 121 -4.24 -15.47 -1.95
C SER A 121 -3.55 -14.39 -2.79
N GLN A 122 -3.85 -13.12 -2.50
CA GLN A 122 -3.21 -11.98 -3.14
C GLN A 122 -1.99 -11.57 -2.30
N LEU A 123 -0.83 -12.18 -2.57
CA LEU A 123 0.42 -11.94 -1.84
C LEU A 123 1.32 -10.93 -2.55
N ASP A 124 1.32 -10.92 -3.90
CA ASP A 124 2.00 -9.89 -4.69
C ASP A 124 1.11 -8.66 -4.79
N GLN A 125 1.63 -7.51 -4.39
CA GLN A 125 0.85 -6.28 -4.30
C GLN A 125 1.60 -5.10 -4.89
N ILE A 126 0.85 -4.06 -5.27
CA ILE A 126 1.35 -2.74 -5.68
C ILE A 126 0.68 -1.70 -4.79
N ILE A 127 1.51 -0.91 -4.12
CA ILE A 127 1.10 0.14 -3.20
C ILE A 127 1.72 1.45 -3.65
N LEU A 128 0.92 2.51 -3.71
CA LEU A 128 1.31 3.83 -4.20
C LEU A 128 1.10 4.89 -3.13
N SER A 129 1.96 5.90 -3.08
CA SER A 129 1.65 7.13 -2.35
C SER A 129 0.50 7.90 -3.00
N SER A 130 -0.20 8.70 -2.22
CA SER A 130 -1.32 9.54 -2.69
C SER A 130 -0.95 10.43 -3.88
N SER A 131 0.28 10.93 -3.93
CA SER A 131 0.80 11.76 -5.02
C SER A 131 0.84 11.05 -6.38
N LEU A 132 0.92 9.70 -6.40
CA LEU A 132 0.84 8.90 -7.62
C LEU A 132 -0.59 8.50 -8.01
N THR A 133 -1.55 8.65 -7.09
CA THR A 133 -2.96 8.34 -7.36
C THR A 133 -3.77 9.56 -7.75
N ASP A 134 -3.23 10.75 -7.59
CA ASP A 134 -3.90 12.02 -7.90
C ASP A 134 -3.72 12.36 -9.38
N THR A 135 -4.61 11.83 -10.21
CA THR A 135 -4.59 12.04 -11.68
C THR A 135 -5.07 13.42 -12.11
N THR A 136 -5.50 14.28 -11.19
CA THR A 136 -6.04 15.61 -11.53
C THR A 136 -4.98 16.65 -11.82
N SER A 137 -3.71 16.42 -11.48
CA SER A 137 -2.64 17.42 -11.63
C SER A 137 -1.86 17.35 -12.95
N GLN A 138 -2.06 16.37 -13.83
CA GLN A 138 -1.21 16.15 -15.00
C GLN A 138 -1.93 16.08 -16.36
N MET A 139 -3.19 16.50 -16.47
CA MET A 139 -3.83 16.68 -17.78
C MET A 139 -4.12 18.16 -18.06
N GLN A 140 -3.08 18.97 -18.06
CA GLN A 140 -3.04 20.23 -18.81
C GLN A 140 -1.87 20.13 -19.81
N LEU A 141 -2.17 19.62 -20.97
CA LEU A 141 -1.42 19.86 -22.20
C LEU A 141 -1.98 21.12 -22.87
#